data_ee4b09d8cd1fd3e36f51c01eafe0edca
#
_entry.id   ee4b09d8cd1fd3e36f51c01eafe0edca
#
_cell.length_a   1.000
_cell.length_b   1.000
_cell.length_c   1.000
_cell.angle_alpha   90.00
_cell.angle_beta   90.00
_cell.angle_gamma   90.00
#
_symmetry.space_group_name_H-M   'P 1'
#
loop_
_entity.id
_entity.type
_entity.pdbx_description
1 polymer ?
#
loop_
_entity_poly.entity_id
_entity_poly.type
_entity_poly.pdbx_seq_one_letter_code
_entity_poly.pdbx_strand_id
1 'polypeptide(L)'
;MASSESRIATANPGRYITRLCKHWGHKFQVEFDDGKGFIQFPAGTCHLEAQGDVLLTKIEFPTEELERMEGVVADHLQRMGSGETLQIDWVRA
;
A
#
# COMPACT_ATOMS: atom_id res chain seq x y z
N MET A 1 -13.99 5.72 10.57
CA MET A 1 -12.88 4.98 9.92
C MET A 1 -11.58 5.26 10.63
N ALA A 2 -10.79 4.25 10.84
CA ALA A 2 -9.44 4.40 11.36
C ALA A 2 -8.44 4.40 10.20
N SER A 3 -7.32 5.07 10.37
CA SER A 3 -6.30 5.13 9.33
C SER A 3 -4.92 4.76 9.87
N SER A 4 -4.08 4.27 8.98
CA SER A 4 -2.70 3.93 9.28
C SER A 4 -1.83 4.32 8.09
N GLU A 5 -0.64 4.83 8.36
CA GLU A 5 0.29 5.29 7.33
C GLU A 5 1.65 4.65 7.54
N SER A 6 2.36 4.41 6.45
CA SER A 6 3.74 3.93 6.49
C SER A 6 4.56 4.67 5.45
N ARG A 7 5.77 5.08 5.83
CA ARG A 7 6.76 5.67 4.93
C ARG A 7 7.83 4.61 4.71
N ILE A 8 7.83 4.03 3.53
CA ILE A 8 8.65 2.87 3.23
C ILE A 8 9.82 3.28 2.33
N ALA A 9 11.04 3.12 2.83
CA ALA A 9 12.23 3.43 2.03
C ALA A 9 12.42 2.39 0.93
N THR A 10 12.48 2.84 -0.31
CA THR A 10 12.76 1.98 -1.46
C THR A 10 13.24 2.84 -2.62
N ALA A 11 14.18 2.32 -3.40
CA ALA A 11 14.65 3.01 -4.59
C ALA A 11 13.64 2.96 -5.74
N ASN A 12 12.60 2.12 -5.64
CA ASN A 12 11.65 1.90 -6.73
C ASN A 12 10.19 2.00 -6.30
N PRO A 13 9.75 3.12 -5.70
CA PRO A 13 8.39 3.20 -5.19
C PRO A 13 7.32 3.04 -6.28
N GLY A 14 7.55 3.59 -7.46
CA GLY A 14 6.59 3.46 -8.57
C GLY A 14 6.37 2.02 -9.01
N ARG A 15 7.40 1.19 -8.91
CA ARG A 15 7.27 -0.22 -9.25
C ARG A 15 6.30 -0.95 -8.32
N TYR A 16 6.36 -0.64 -7.01
CA TYR A 16 5.45 -1.22 -6.04
C TYR A 16 4.01 -0.80 -6.30
N ILE A 17 3.80 0.47 -6.64
CA ILE A 17 2.47 0.97 -6.98
C ILE A 17 1.89 0.19 -8.16
N THR A 18 2.66 0.09 -9.24
CA THR A 18 2.23 -0.61 -10.45
C THR A 18 1.91 -2.07 -10.18
N ARG A 19 2.81 -2.76 -9.50
CA ARG A 19 2.64 -4.20 -9.24
C ARG A 19 1.46 -4.49 -8.32
N LEU A 20 1.32 -3.71 -7.26
CA LEU A 20 0.25 -3.91 -6.30
C LEU A 20 -1.11 -3.62 -6.92
N CYS A 21 -1.22 -2.52 -7.67
CA CYS A 21 -2.46 -2.16 -8.33
C CYS A 21 -2.85 -3.17 -9.41
N LYS A 22 -1.89 -3.69 -10.16
CA LYS A 22 -2.17 -4.73 -11.15
C LYS A 22 -2.62 -6.03 -10.47
N HIS A 23 -2.01 -6.37 -9.35
CA HIS A 23 -2.38 -7.57 -8.61
C HIS A 23 -3.83 -7.49 -8.10
N TRP A 24 -4.17 -6.42 -7.42
CA TRP A 24 -5.50 -6.26 -6.86
C TRP A 24 -6.55 -5.78 -7.87
N GLY A 25 -6.13 -5.27 -9.01
CA GLY A 25 -7.04 -4.86 -10.08
C GLY A 25 -7.87 -5.99 -10.65
N HIS A 26 -7.50 -7.26 -10.40
CA HIS A 26 -8.29 -8.42 -10.80
C HIS A 26 -9.52 -8.62 -9.92
N LYS A 27 -9.55 -8.03 -8.74
CA LYS A 27 -10.63 -8.21 -7.76
C LYS A 27 -11.31 -6.92 -7.35
N PHE A 28 -10.57 -5.82 -7.36
CA PHE A 28 -11.03 -4.54 -6.80
C PHE A 28 -10.85 -3.44 -7.82
N GLN A 29 -11.58 -2.36 -7.61
CA GLN A 29 -11.39 -1.17 -8.43
C GLN A 29 -10.07 -0.50 -8.05
N VAL A 30 -9.23 -0.24 -9.03
CA VAL A 30 -7.95 0.43 -8.83
C VAL A 30 -7.77 1.55 -9.84
N GLU A 31 -7.02 2.58 -9.45
CA GLU A 31 -6.57 3.63 -10.34
C GLU A 31 -5.11 3.91 -10.01
N PHE A 32 -4.26 4.00 -11.00
CA PHE A 32 -2.85 4.26 -10.74
C PHE A 32 -2.15 4.86 -11.95
N ASP A 33 -1.05 5.57 -11.64
CA ASP A 33 -0.10 6.05 -12.63
C ASP A 33 1.31 5.83 -12.05
N ASP A 34 2.32 6.47 -12.62
CA ASP A 34 3.71 6.26 -12.20
C ASP A 34 3.98 6.73 -10.77
N GLY A 35 3.21 7.67 -10.27
CA GLY A 35 3.47 8.29 -8.97
C GLY A 35 2.43 8.06 -7.91
N LYS A 36 1.23 7.60 -8.27
CA LYS A 36 0.13 7.44 -7.33
C LYS A 36 -0.69 6.20 -7.63
N GLY A 37 -1.23 5.59 -6.58
CA GLY A 37 -2.12 4.45 -6.71
C GLY A 37 -3.26 4.53 -5.70
N PHE A 38 -4.40 4.00 -6.10
CA PHE A 38 -5.60 3.94 -5.28
C PHE A 38 -6.27 2.58 -5.46
N ILE A 39 -6.61 1.93 -4.36
CA ILE A 39 -7.29 0.64 -4.36
C ILE A 39 -8.52 0.73 -3.49
N GLN A 40 -9.69 0.41 -4.06
CA GLN A 40 -10.94 0.40 -3.33
C GLN A 40 -11.26 -1.03 -2.92
N PHE A 41 -11.10 -1.33 -1.63
CA PHE A 41 -11.53 -2.59 -1.04
C PHE A 41 -13.00 -2.50 -0.62
N PRO A 42 -13.67 -3.63 -0.38
CA PRO A 42 -15.07 -3.59 0.09
C PRO A 42 -15.28 -2.80 1.37
N ALA A 43 -14.33 -2.85 2.30
CA ALA A 43 -14.48 -2.22 3.60
C ALA A 43 -13.62 -0.96 3.77
N GLY A 44 -12.73 -0.64 2.84
CA GLY A 44 -11.83 0.49 3.01
C GLY A 44 -10.99 0.77 1.79
N THR A 45 -9.96 1.59 1.96
CA THR A 45 -9.13 2.06 0.85
C THR A 45 -7.65 1.96 1.15
N CYS A 46 -6.84 1.89 0.08
CA CYS A 46 -5.40 1.97 0.15
C CYS A 46 -4.92 3.03 -0.83
N HIS A 47 -4.13 3.98 -0.34
CA HIS A 47 -3.52 5.03 -1.15
C HIS A 47 -2.02 4.86 -1.15
N LEU A 48 -1.41 4.98 -2.31
CA LEU A 48 0.03 4.84 -2.50
C LEU A 48 0.56 6.07 -3.24
N GLU A 49 1.73 6.54 -2.83
CA GLU A 49 2.37 7.67 -3.50
C GLU A 49 3.88 7.51 -3.49
N ALA A 50 4.50 7.71 -4.66
CA ALA A 50 5.95 7.66 -4.79
C ALA A 50 6.51 9.06 -4.57
N GLN A 51 7.42 9.20 -3.59
CA GLN A 51 8.10 10.46 -3.33
C GLN A 51 9.61 10.20 -3.18
N GLY A 52 10.36 10.44 -4.26
CA GLY A 52 11.79 10.17 -4.27
C GLY A 52 12.08 8.70 -3.98
N ASP A 53 12.80 8.43 -2.91
CA ASP A 53 13.14 7.07 -2.49
C ASP A 53 12.22 6.56 -1.38
N VAL A 54 10.98 7.03 -1.37
CA VAL A 54 9.98 6.65 -0.36
C VAL A 54 8.67 6.28 -1.03
N LEU A 55 8.07 5.18 -0.58
CA LEU A 55 6.71 4.81 -0.92
C LEU A 55 5.83 5.20 0.27
N LEU A 56 4.95 6.17 0.07
CA LEU A 56 3.97 6.53 1.08
C LEU A 56 2.76 5.63 0.91
N THR A 57 2.32 5.01 1.99
CA THR A 57 1.19 4.09 1.98
C THR A 57 0.23 4.50 3.08
N LYS A 58 -1.04 4.70 2.72
CA LYS A 58 -2.08 5.03 3.70
C LYS A 58 -3.27 4.12 3.50
N ILE A 59 -3.74 3.51 4.58
CA ILE A 59 -4.95 2.68 4.52
C ILE A 59 -6.00 3.24 5.48
N GLU A 60 -7.27 3.09 5.09
CA GLU A 60 -8.42 3.50 5.89
C GLU A 60 -9.42 2.35 5.93
N PHE A 61 -9.70 1.87 7.13
CA PHE A 61 -10.61 0.74 7.34
C PHE A 61 -11.34 0.92 8.67
N PRO A 62 -12.45 0.20 8.89
CA PRO A 62 -13.04 0.14 10.23
C PRO A 62 -12.00 -0.33 11.24
N THR A 63 -12.09 0.18 12.46
CA THR A 63 -11.09 -0.09 13.51
C THR A 63 -10.80 -1.58 13.68
N GLU A 64 -11.82 -2.43 13.63
CA GLU A 64 -11.69 -3.88 13.80
C GLU A 64 -10.98 -4.57 12.63
N GLU A 65 -10.87 -3.89 11.48
CA GLU A 65 -10.22 -4.44 10.28
C GLU A 65 -8.80 -3.89 10.09
N LEU A 66 -8.47 -2.78 10.76
CA LEU A 66 -7.25 -2.04 10.47
C LEU A 66 -5.99 -2.87 10.66
N GLU A 67 -5.86 -3.56 11.79
CA GLU A 67 -4.67 -4.35 12.07
C GLU A 67 -4.49 -5.47 11.04
N ARG A 68 -5.57 -6.14 10.68
CA ARG A 68 -5.50 -7.19 9.67
C ARG A 68 -5.04 -6.64 8.33
N MET A 69 -5.58 -5.49 7.94
CA MET A 69 -5.23 -4.89 6.65
C MET A 69 -3.82 -4.31 6.62
N GLU A 70 -3.31 -3.82 7.75
CA GLU A 70 -1.90 -3.46 7.85
C GLU A 70 -1.02 -4.66 7.47
N GLY A 71 -1.32 -5.81 8.03
CA GLY A 71 -0.59 -7.04 7.73
C GLY A 71 -0.74 -7.51 6.29
N VAL A 72 -1.95 -7.44 5.75
CA VAL A 72 -2.23 -7.84 4.37
C VAL A 72 -1.47 -6.96 3.38
N VAL A 73 -1.53 -5.64 3.55
CA VAL A 73 -0.84 -4.71 2.65
C VAL A 73 0.66 -4.87 2.76
N ALA A 74 1.20 -4.95 3.98
CA ALA A 74 2.64 -5.12 4.20
C ALA A 74 3.15 -6.41 3.57
N ASP A 75 2.43 -7.52 3.76
CA ASP A 75 2.82 -8.80 3.19
C ASP A 75 2.85 -8.78 1.67
N HIS A 76 1.83 -8.17 1.05
CA HIS A 76 1.80 -8.05 -0.40
C HIS A 76 2.91 -7.16 -0.93
N LEU A 77 3.16 -6.03 -0.28
CA LEU A 77 4.27 -5.15 -0.68
C LEU A 77 5.61 -5.88 -0.59
N GLN A 78 5.83 -6.64 0.48
CA GLN A 78 7.07 -7.38 0.64
C GLN A 78 7.26 -8.39 -0.48
N ARG A 79 6.19 -9.05 -0.92
CA ARG A 79 6.24 -10.03 -2.01
C ARG A 79 6.45 -9.39 -3.37
N MET A 80 6.03 -8.14 -3.55
CA MET A 80 6.19 -7.43 -4.82
C MET A 80 7.64 -7.01 -5.05
N GLY A 81 8.45 -6.93 -3.99
CA GLY A 81 9.83 -6.52 -4.08
C GLY A 81 10.73 -7.69 -4.41
N SER A 82 11.37 -7.66 -5.58
CA SER A 82 12.29 -8.70 -6.00
C SER A 82 13.65 -8.48 -5.36
N GLY A 83 13.97 -9.23 -4.31
CA GLY A 83 15.26 -9.16 -3.64
C GLY A 83 15.44 -7.98 -2.68
N GLU A 84 14.41 -7.18 -2.47
CA GLU A 84 14.47 -6.06 -1.56
C GLU A 84 13.68 -6.37 -0.29
N THR A 85 14.29 -6.12 0.88
CA THR A 85 13.60 -6.26 2.16
C THR A 85 13.11 -4.89 2.59
N LEU A 86 11.80 -4.74 2.71
CA LEU A 86 11.18 -3.47 3.10
C LEU A 86 11.03 -3.40 4.61
N GLN A 87 11.30 -2.21 5.16
CA GLN A 87 11.00 -1.89 6.54
C GLN A 87 9.64 -1.18 6.54
N ILE A 88 8.62 -1.86 7.03
CA ILE A 88 7.25 -1.33 7.00
C ILE A 88 6.76 -1.14 8.43
N ASP A 89 6.66 0.12 8.84
CA ASP A 89 6.21 0.48 10.18
C ASP A 89 4.95 1.33 10.05
N TRP A 90 3.86 0.88 10.64
CA TRP A 90 2.57 1.56 10.57
C TRP A 90 2.40 2.53 11.72
N VAL A 91 1.93 3.73 11.40
CA VAL A 91 1.58 4.76 12.39
C VAL A 91 0.10 5.05 12.24
N ARG A 92 -0.66 4.79 13.29
CA ARG A 92 -2.11 5.02 13.29
C ARG A 92 -2.42 6.46 13.66
N ALA A 93 -3.38 7.02 12.95
CA ALA A 93 -3.83 8.38 13.23
C ALA A 93 -4.84 8.42 14.36
#